data_722f8fd728ad5f80fb1abcc4eee21cac
#
_entry.id   722f8fd728ad5f80fb1abcc4eee21cac
#
_cell.length_a   1.000
_cell.length_b   1.000
_cell.length_c   1.000
_cell.angle_alpha   90.00
_cell.angle_beta   90.00
_cell.angle_gamma   90.00
#
_symmetry.space_group_name_H-M   'P 1'
#
loop_
_entity.id
_entity.type
_entity.pdbx_description
1 polymer ?
#
loop_
_entity_poly.entity_id
_entity_poly.type
_entity_poly.pdbx_seq_one_letter_code
_entity_poly.pdbx_strand_id
1 'polypeptide(L)'
;MAEDRKAQLAELERLKALGEKAYDDMYEAHSPSGAAVCYSDAKECFYDAIGLANKLGLIDEAEALSKRLAHIKAVFRSQFS
;
A
#
# COMPACT_ATOMS: atom_id res chain seq x y z
N MET A 1 12.50 -21.48 6.16
CA MET A 1 12.88 -22.16 4.91
C MET A 1 13.04 -21.14 3.80
N ALA A 2 14.03 -21.34 2.93
CA ALA A 2 14.37 -20.35 1.89
C ALA A 2 13.24 -20.12 0.90
N GLU A 3 12.50 -21.17 0.55
CA GLU A 3 11.39 -21.07 -0.40
C GLU A 3 10.22 -20.25 0.17
N ASP A 4 9.90 -20.44 1.46
CA ASP A 4 8.83 -19.68 2.10
C ASP A 4 9.19 -18.21 2.16
N ARG A 5 10.45 -17.90 2.49
CA ARG A 5 10.90 -16.50 2.52
C ARG A 5 10.84 -15.88 1.13
N LYS A 6 11.27 -16.63 0.11
CA LYS A 6 11.22 -16.13 -1.28
C LYS A 6 9.78 -15.85 -1.70
N ALA A 7 8.85 -16.74 -1.37
CA ALA A 7 7.44 -16.56 -1.68
C ALA A 7 6.88 -15.34 -0.94
N GLN A 8 7.26 -15.14 0.31
CA GLN A 8 6.82 -13.99 1.10
C GLN A 8 7.38 -12.69 0.56
N LEU A 9 8.64 -12.67 0.11
CA LEU A 9 9.23 -11.49 -0.50
C LEU A 9 8.52 -11.14 -1.81
N ALA A 10 8.16 -12.15 -2.62
CA ALA A 10 7.40 -11.93 -3.85
C ALA A 10 6.01 -11.36 -3.53
N GLU A 11 5.35 -11.87 -2.48
CA GLU A 11 4.06 -11.36 -2.03
C GLU A 11 4.17 -9.91 -1.55
N LEU A 12 5.23 -9.57 -0.84
CA LEU A 12 5.46 -8.19 -0.40
C LEU A 12 5.57 -7.25 -1.60
N GLU A 13 6.33 -7.63 -2.62
CA GLU A 13 6.46 -6.81 -3.82
C GLU A 13 5.12 -6.68 -4.57
N ARG A 14 4.34 -7.76 -4.60
CA ARG A 14 3.00 -7.73 -5.21
C ARG A 14 2.09 -6.75 -4.48
N LEU A 15 2.07 -6.79 -3.15
CA LEU A 15 1.24 -5.88 -2.34
C LEU A 15 1.65 -4.42 -2.54
N LYS A 16 2.96 -4.15 -2.61
CA LYS A 16 3.47 -2.80 -2.86
C LYS A 16 3.00 -2.30 -4.23
N ALA A 17 3.13 -3.13 -5.25
CA ALA A 17 2.72 -2.77 -6.61
C ALA A 17 1.21 -2.51 -6.69
N LEU A 18 0.40 -3.36 -6.05
CA LEU A 18 -1.05 -3.18 -6.02
C LEU A 18 -1.44 -1.90 -5.27
N GLY A 19 -0.75 -1.59 -4.18
CA GLY A 19 -0.99 -0.36 -3.44
C GLY A 19 -0.69 0.88 -4.27
N GLU A 20 0.42 0.89 -4.98
CA GLU A 20 0.79 2.01 -5.84
C GLU A 20 -0.19 2.15 -7.02
N LYS A 21 -0.62 1.03 -7.59
CA LYS A 21 -1.61 1.06 -8.67
C LYS A 21 -2.92 1.64 -8.18
N ALA A 22 -3.37 1.24 -7.00
CA ALA A 22 -4.61 1.78 -6.43
C ALA A 22 -4.50 3.28 -6.16
N TYR A 23 -3.33 3.74 -5.74
CA TYR A 23 -3.07 5.16 -5.53
C TYR A 23 -3.16 5.92 -6.86
N ASP A 24 -2.56 5.39 -7.93
CA ASP A 24 -2.67 6.01 -9.26
C ASP A 24 -4.13 6.04 -9.74
N ASP A 25 -4.85 4.94 -9.53
CA ASP A 25 -6.26 4.84 -9.92
C ASP A 25 -7.13 5.87 -9.17
N MET A 26 -6.75 6.19 -7.93
CA MET A 26 -7.43 7.21 -7.14
C MET A 26 -7.44 8.57 -7.85
N TYR A 27 -6.31 8.95 -8.45
CA TYR A 27 -6.22 10.20 -9.20
C TYR A 27 -7.01 10.15 -10.50
N GLU A 28 -7.18 8.98 -11.09
CA GLU A 28 -7.91 8.82 -12.34
C GLU A 28 -9.41 8.62 -12.15
N ALA A 29 -9.85 8.47 -10.90
CA ALA A 29 -11.27 8.26 -10.61
C ALA A 29 -12.10 9.49 -11.00
N HIS A 30 -13.25 9.24 -11.60
CA HIS A 30 -14.14 10.30 -12.10
C HIS A 30 -15.13 10.81 -11.06
N SER A 31 -15.16 10.19 -9.89
CA SER A 31 -16.08 10.57 -8.84
C SER A 31 -15.44 10.44 -7.47
N PRO A 32 -15.92 11.19 -6.46
CA PRO A 32 -15.42 11.04 -5.08
C PRO A 32 -15.61 9.61 -4.56
N SER A 33 -16.70 8.94 -4.93
CA SER A 33 -16.94 7.55 -4.53
C SER A 33 -15.89 6.60 -5.11
N GLY A 34 -15.56 6.77 -6.39
CA GLY A 34 -14.52 5.98 -7.04
C GLY A 34 -13.16 6.21 -6.41
N ALA A 35 -12.84 7.48 -6.11
CA ALA A 35 -11.58 7.81 -5.44
C ALA A 35 -11.51 7.17 -4.06
N ALA A 36 -12.61 7.18 -3.31
CA ALA A 36 -12.66 6.57 -1.98
C ALA A 36 -12.44 5.05 -2.02
N VAL A 37 -12.99 4.38 -3.04
CA VAL A 37 -12.77 2.94 -3.21
C VAL A 37 -11.30 2.64 -3.49
N CYS A 38 -10.69 3.38 -4.41
CA CYS A 38 -9.27 3.22 -4.74
C CYS A 38 -8.39 3.52 -3.53
N TYR A 39 -8.73 4.53 -2.74
CA TYR A 39 -8.03 4.88 -1.52
C TYR A 39 -8.10 3.73 -0.50
N SER A 40 -9.30 3.16 -0.32
CA SER A 40 -9.49 2.01 0.56
C SER A 40 -8.61 0.83 0.16
N ASP A 41 -8.59 0.54 -1.14
CA ASP A 41 -7.74 -0.54 -1.67
C ASP A 41 -6.26 -0.26 -1.43
N ALA A 42 -5.82 0.97 -1.67
CA ALA A 42 -4.43 1.36 -1.44
C ALA A 42 -4.06 1.18 0.04
N LYS A 43 -4.91 1.64 0.95
CA LYS A 43 -4.66 1.48 2.39
C LYS A 43 -4.53 0.02 2.77
N GLU A 44 -5.45 -0.81 2.31
CA GLU A 44 -5.44 -2.23 2.63
C GLU A 44 -4.16 -2.91 2.14
N CYS A 45 -3.77 -2.64 0.89
CA CYS A 45 -2.54 -3.20 0.34
C CYS A 45 -1.31 -2.77 1.13
N PHE A 46 -1.22 -1.50 1.50
CA PHE A 46 -0.07 -1.00 2.27
C PHE A 46 -0.07 -1.54 3.69
N TYR A 47 -1.22 -1.66 4.35
CA TYR A 47 -1.27 -2.28 5.69
C TYR A 47 -0.81 -3.73 5.64
N ASP A 48 -1.26 -4.49 4.65
CA ASP A 48 -0.83 -5.88 4.48
C ASP A 48 0.67 -5.96 4.20
N ALA A 49 1.18 -5.06 3.37
CA ALA A 49 2.61 -5.01 3.06
C ALA A 49 3.44 -4.68 4.30
N ILE A 50 2.99 -3.72 5.10
CA ILE A 50 3.67 -3.34 6.35
C ILE A 50 3.71 -4.52 7.30
N GLY A 51 2.56 -5.20 7.48
CA GLY A 51 2.48 -6.38 8.34
C GLY A 51 3.43 -7.48 7.90
N LEU A 52 3.47 -7.74 6.59
CA LEU A 52 4.36 -8.75 6.04
C LEU A 52 5.84 -8.36 6.19
N ALA A 53 6.17 -7.10 5.93
CA ALA A 53 7.54 -6.61 6.11
C ALA A 53 8.00 -6.78 7.56
N ASN A 54 7.15 -6.45 8.53
CA ASN A 54 7.46 -6.64 9.94
C ASN A 54 7.65 -8.12 10.28
N LYS A 55 6.79 -8.97 9.75
CA LYS A 55 6.89 -10.43 9.96
C LYS A 55 8.21 -10.97 9.43
N LEU A 56 8.69 -10.43 8.33
CA LEU A 56 9.95 -10.84 7.71
C LEU A 56 11.18 -10.19 8.37
N GLY A 57 11.00 -9.31 9.34
CA GLY A 57 12.09 -8.60 9.98
C GLY A 57 12.64 -7.44 9.17
N LEU A 58 11.92 -7.01 8.13
CA LEU A 58 12.34 -5.92 7.25
C LEU A 58 11.84 -4.60 7.83
N ILE A 59 12.44 -4.16 8.91
CA ILE A 59 11.98 -2.99 9.67
C ILE A 59 12.08 -1.71 8.85
N ASP A 60 13.17 -1.53 8.12
CA ASP A 60 13.35 -0.34 7.28
C ASP A 60 12.31 -0.28 6.17
N GLU A 61 11.99 -1.43 5.58
CA GLU A 61 10.97 -1.53 4.55
C GLU A 61 9.59 -1.19 5.14
N ALA A 62 9.28 -1.74 6.32
CA ALA A 62 8.00 -1.45 6.99
C ALA A 62 7.88 0.04 7.30
N GLU A 63 8.96 0.67 7.74
CA GLU A 63 8.97 2.10 8.02
C GLU A 63 8.76 2.93 6.75
N ALA A 64 9.43 2.57 5.67
CA ALA A 64 9.27 3.26 4.38
C ALA A 64 7.84 3.15 3.87
N LEU A 65 7.23 1.96 3.98
CA LEU A 65 5.85 1.74 3.58
C LEU A 65 4.87 2.53 4.45
N SER A 66 5.14 2.64 5.74
CA SER A 66 4.32 3.44 6.65
C SER A 66 4.35 4.92 6.27
N LYS A 67 5.51 5.43 5.91
CA LYS A 67 5.66 6.81 5.46
C LYS A 67 4.94 7.04 4.14
N ARG A 68 5.04 6.08 3.23
CA ARG A 68 4.32 6.16 1.95
C ARG A 68 2.81 6.19 2.17
N LEU A 69 2.30 5.32 3.05
CA LEU A 69 0.88 5.29 3.37
C LEU A 69 0.43 6.61 4.01
N ALA A 70 1.23 7.17 4.91
CA ALA A 70 0.91 8.46 5.52
C ALA A 70 0.78 9.55 4.47
N HIS A 71 1.67 9.56 3.47
CA HIS A 71 1.60 10.50 2.35
C HIS A 71 0.31 10.32 1.55
N ILE A 72 -0.06 9.08 1.25
CA ILE A 72 -1.29 8.79 0.50
C ILE A 72 -2.52 9.27 1.27
N LYS A 73 -2.55 9.04 2.58
CA LYS A 73 -3.64 9.51 3.44
C LYS A 73 -3.75 11.05 3.43
N ALA A 74 -2.61 11.72 3.48
CA ALA A 74 -2.58 13.18 3.46
C ALA A 74 -3.09 13.73 2.13
N VAL A 75 -2.67 13.12 1.02
CA VAL A 75 -3.12 13.51 -0.32
C VAL A 75 -4.63 13.33 -0.46
N PHE A 76 -5.15 12.17 -0.03
CA PHE A 76 -6.59 11.92 -0.11
C PHE A 76 -7.36 12.96 0.71
N ARG A 77 -6.90 13.24 1.92
CA ARG A 77 -7.56 14.20 2.81
C ARG A 77 -7.59 15.60 2.20
N SER A 78 -6.52 16.02 1.54
CA SER A 78 -6.44 17.37 1.01
C SER A 78 -7.16 17.53 -0.33
N GLN A 79 -7.26 16.47 -1.13
CA GLN A 79 -7.80 16.58 -2.50
C GLN A 79 -9.19 15.98 -2.67
N PHE A 80 -9.58 15.00 -1.84
CA PHE A 80 -10.80 14.21 -2.08
C PHE A 80 -11.79 14.24 -0.91
N SER A 81 -11.45 14.84 0.20
CA SER A 81 -12.37 14.85 1.35
C SER A 81 -12.78 16.25 1.81
#